data_923f18b36cc468ef4480f890a6a5c5e5
#
_entry.id   923f18b36cc468ef4480f890a6a5c5e5
#
_cell.length_a   1.000
_cell.length_b   1.000
_cell.length_c   1.000
_cell.angle_alpha   90.00
_cell.angle_beta   90.00
_cell.angle_gamma   90.00
#
_symmetry.space_group_name_H-M   'P 1'
#
loop_
_entity.id
_entity.type
_entity.pdbx_description
1 polymer ?
#
loop_
_entity_poly.entity_id
_entity_poly.type
_entity_poly.pdbx_seq_one_letter_code
_entity_poly.pdbx_strand_id
1 'polypeptide(L)'
;NAISQLPEGLLSSLSELRSITLSRNNFTAYPSGGPSQFTNVDSINLEHNQIDKIPYGIFSRAKTLTKLNMKENQLTSLPLDVGTWLNMVELNLGTNQLSKLPEDIQCLQSLEVLILSNNLLKRIPPSIGNLRKLRVLDLEENRLEQIPNEIGFLKDLQRLIVQSNQLTSLPRAIGHLSNLVFLSIGENNLAFL
;
A
#
# COMPACT_ATOMS: atom_id res chain seq x y z
N ASN A 1 -22.18 -6.23 -6.02
CA ASN A 1 -22.38 -7.37 -6.92
C ASN A 1 -21.87 -8.66 -6.27
N ALA A 2 -22.06 -9.78 -6.97
CA ALA A 2 -21.68 -11.09 -6.45
C ALA A 2 -20.77 -11.84 -7.43
N ILE A 3 -19.99 -11.12 -8.23
CA ILE A 3 -19.12 -11.72 -9.23
C ILE A 3 -17.90 -12.30 -8.52
N SER A 4 -17.54 -13.53 -8.86
CA SER A 4 -16.35 -14.20 -8.29
C SER A 4 -15.33 -14.59 -9.37
N GLN A 5 -15.68 -14.45 -10.64
CA GLN A 5 -14.77 -14.74 -11.74
C GLN A 5 -15.23 -13.98 -12.99
N LEU A 6 -14.30 -13.80 -13.92
CA LEU A 6 -14.55 -13.18 -15.21
C LEU A 6 -14.49 -14.23 -16.32
N PRO A 7 -15.13 -13.99 -17.47
CA PRO A 7 -14.93 -14.85 -18.63
C PRO A 7 -13.45 -15.00 -18.95
N GLU A 8 -13.05 -16.20 -19.36
CA GLU A 8 -11.66 -16.49 -19.67
C GLU A 8 -11.14 -15.55 -20.78
N GLY A 9 -9.97 -14.96 -20.56
CA GLY A 9 -9.32 -14.10 -21.54
C GLY A 9 -9.94 -12.72 -21.71
N LEU A 10 -10.95 -12.36 -20.92
CA LEU A 10 -11.64 -11.08 -21.08
C LEU A 10 -10.68 -9.90 -21.01
N LEU A 11 -9.92 -9.78 -19.92
CA LEU A 11 -9.05 -8.63 -19.72
C LEU A 11 -7.91 -8.60 -20.71
N SER A 12 -7.34 -9.75 -21.05
CA SER A 12 -6.24 -9.86 -22.01
C SER A 12 -6.64 -9.42 -23.42
N SER A 13 -7.90 -9.61 -23.77
CA SER A 13 -8.39 -9.25 -25.10
C SER A 13 -8.75 -7.78 -25.25
N LEU A 14 -8.81 -7.04 -24.14
CA LEU A 14 -9.14 -5.62 -24.14
C LEU A 14 -7.84 -4.80 -24.20
N SER A 15 -7.27 -4.68 -25.39
CA SER A 15 -5.94 -4.10 -25.60
C SER A 15 -5.81 -2.61 -25.26
N GLU A 16 -6.92 -1.88 -25.23
CA GLU A 16 -6.95 -0.45 -24.90
C GLU A 16 -7.33 -0.17 -23.46
N LEU A 17 -7.55 -1.23 -22.66
CA LEU A 17 -8.01 -1.08 -21.28
C LEU A 17 -6.92 -0.46 -20.41
N ARG A 18 -7.26 0.65 -19.72
CA ARG A 18 -6.34 1.37 -18.85
C ARG A 18 -6.77 1.39 -17.39
N SER A 19 -8.05 1.26 -17.13
CA SER A 19 -8.58 1.31 -15.77
C SER A 19 -9.55 0.18 -15.54
N ILE A 20 -9.36 -0.56 -14.45
CA ILE A 20 -10.20 -1.70 -14.08
C ILE A 20 -10.74 -1.45 -12.69
N THR A 21 -12.06 -1.54 -12.51
CA THR A 21 -12.64 -1.57 -11.18
C THR A 21 -13.56 -2.79 -11.06
N LEU A 22 -13.24 -3.64 -10.08
CA LEU A 22 -14.02 -4.82 -9.72
C LEU A 22 -14.34 -4.78 -8.23
N SER A 23 -14.46 -3.57 -7.69
CA SER A 23 -14.72 -3.36 -6.27
C SER A 23 -16.09 -3.92 -5.85
N ARG A 24 -16.19 -4.31 -4.58
CA ARG A 24 -17.42 -4.80 -3.97
C ARG A 24 -18.01 -6.00 -4.69
N ASN A 25 -17.16 -7.01 -4.88
CA ASN A 25 -17.56 -8.29 -5.47
C ASN A 25 -17.10 -9.43 -4.54
N ASN A 26 -17.07 -10.65 -5.04
CA ASN A 26 -16.74 -11.84 -4.25
C ASN A 26 -15.49 -12.56 -4.76
N PHE A 27 -14.52 -11.81 -5.32
CA PHE A 27 -13.26 -12.40 -5.75
C PHE A 27 -12.46 -12.88 -4.55
N THR A 28 -11.98 -14.12 -4.62
CA THR A 28 -11.07 -14.69 -3.62
C THR A 28 -9.62 -14.71 -4.14
N ALA A 29 -9.44 -14.40 -5.42
CA ALA A 29 -8.13 -14.34 -6.07
C ALA A 29 -8.20 -13.32 -7.21
N TYR A 30 -7.04 -12.93 -7.72
CA TYR A 30 -6.98 -12.13 -8.94
C TYR A 30 -7.62 -12.91 -10.09
N PRO A 31 -8.23 -12.20 -11.07
CA PRO A 31 -8.78 -12.87 -12.25
C PRO A 31 -7.73 -13.75 -12.90
N SER A 32 -8.12 -14.94 -13.35
CA SER A 32 -7.22 -15.85 -14.04
C SER A 32 -6.87 -15.31 -15.41
N GLY A 33 -5.64 -15.52 -15.85
CA GLY A 33 -5.18 -14.99 -17.14
C GLY A 33 -3.75 -14.46 -17.10
N GLY A 34 -3.18 -14.37 -15.91
CA GLY A 34 -1.78 -13.99 -15.70
C GLY A 34 -1.47 -12.53 -16.01
N PRO A 35 -0.17 -12.21 -16.20
CA PRO A 35 0.29 -10.82 -16.32
C PRO A 35 -0.22 -10.09 -17.57
N SER A 36 -0.56 -10.79 -18.63
CA SER A 36 -1.01 -10.15 -19.87
C SER A 36 -2.31 -9.36 -19.70
N GLN A 37 -3.07 -9.66 -18.64
CA GLN A 37 -4.31 -8.94 -18.33
C GLN A 37 -4.10 -7.46 -18.09
N PHE A 38 -2.92 -7.09 -17.62
CA PHE A 38 -2.66 -5.74 -17.10
C PHE A 38 -1.63 -4.97 -17.90
N THR A 39 -1.32 -5.41 -19.12
CA THR A 39 -0.21 -4.87 -19.93
C THR A 39 -0.28 -3.36 -20.12
N ASN A 40 -1.45 -2.79 -20.38
CA ASN A 40 -1.61 -1.36 -20.62
C ASN A 40 -2.41 -0.65 -19.52
N VAL A 41 -2.61 -1.33 -18.40
CA VAL A 41 -3.47 -0.82 -17.33
C VAL A 41 -2.69 0.15 -16.44
N ASP A 42 -3.28 1.32 -16.18
CA ASP A 42 -2.71 2.35 -15.30
C ASP A 42 -3.25 2.24 -13.88
N SER A 43 -4.49 1.77 -13.72
CA SER A 43 -5.20 1.81 -12.44
C SER A 43 -6.03 0.55 -12.24
N ILE A 44 -5.90 -0.06 -11.07
CA ILE A 44 -6.65 -1.26 -10.68
C ILE A 44 -7.33 -1.00 -9.34
N ASN A 45 -8.64 -1.25 -9.29
CA ASN A 45 -9.40 -1.17 -8.05
C ASN A 45 -10.08 -2.52 -7.78
N LEU A 46 -9.59 -3.22 -6.75
CA LEU A 46 -10.15 -4.49 -6.27
C LEU A 46 -10.64 -4.35 -4.82
N GLU A 47 -10.99 -3.14 -4.40
CA GLU A 47 -11.45 -2.85 -3.05
C GLU A 47 -12.66 -3.73 -2.68
N HIS A 48 -12.69 -4.16 -1.43
CA HIS A 48 -13.82 -4.88 -0.86
C HIS A 48 -14.15 -6.17 -1.62
N ASN A 49 -13.20 -7.06 -1.62
CA ASN A 49 -13.33 -8.44 -2.08
C ASN A 49 -12.79 -9.35 -0.97
N GLN A 50 -12.39 -10.54 -1.29
CA GLN A 50 -11.89 -11.52 -0.32
C GLN A 50 -10.56 -12.09 -0.78
N ILE A 51 -9.74 -11.25 -1.42
CA ILE A 51 -8.47 -11.68 -2.01
C ILE A 51 -7.41 -11.78 -0.91
N ASP A 52 -6.76 -12.94 -0.83
CA ASP A 52 -5.77 -13.21 0.22
C ASP A 52 -4.33 -13.05 -0.24
N LYS A 53 -4.08 -12.87 -1.53
CA LYS A 53 -2.72 -12.61 -2.01
C LYS A 53 -2.70 -11.92 -3.37
N ILE A 54 -1.62 -11.19 -3.61
CA ILE A 54 -1.30 -10.63 -4.92
C ILE A 54 -0.30 -11.60 -5.55
N PRO A 55 -0.63 -12.26 -6.67
CA PRO A 55 0.25 -13.30 -7.22
C PRO A 55 1.62 -12.76 -7.63
N TYR A 56 2.65 -13.55 -7.41
CA TYR A 56 3.99 -13.24 -7.90
C TYR A 56 3.95 -13.05 -9.40
N GLY A 57 4.56 -11.97 -9.88
CA GLY A 57 4.67 -11.68 -11.31
C GLY A 57 3.41 -11.16 -11.98
N ILE A 58 2.31 -10.96 -11.24
CA ILE A 58 1.03 -10.54 -11.85
C ILE A 58 1.15 -9.20 -12.59
N PHE A 59 2.04 -8.31 -12.13
CA PHE A 59 2.24 -7.00 -12.75
C PHE A 59 3.55 -6.92 -13.56
N SER A 60 4.14 -8.07 -13.90
CA SER A 60 5.42 -8.08 -14.63
C SER A 60 5.36 -7.39 -16.00
N ARG A 61 4.18 -7.31 -16.58
CA ARG A 61 3.96 -6.63 -17.86
C ARG A 61 3.25 -5.28 -17.72
N ALA A 62 2.93 -4.89 -16.51
CA ALA A 62 2.17 -3.66 -16.24
C ALA A 62 3.12 -2.47 -16.10
N LYS A 63 3.73 -2.06 -17.19
CA LYS A 63 4.76 -1.00 -17.19
C LYS A 63 4.23 0.38 -16.88
N THR A 64 2.92 0.59 -16.97
CA THR A 64 2.28 1.89 -16.72
C THR A 64 1.40 1.89 -15.50
N LEU A 65 1.40 0.83 -14.69
CA LEU A 65 0.56 0.75 -13.50
C LEU A 65 1.04 1.75 -12.45
N THR A 66 0.17 2.71 -12.10
CA THR A 66 0.48 3.75 -11.12
C THR A 66 -0.42 3.71 -9.89
N LYS A 67 -1.58 3.07 -9.97
CA LYS A 67 -2.53 3.04 -8.86
C LYS A 67 -3.06 1.64 -8.63
N LEU A 68 -2.96 1.17 -7.39
CA LEU A 68 -3.51 -0.11 -6.97
C LEU A 68 -4.29 0.08 -5.67
N ASN A 69 -5.57 -0.27 -5.69
CA ASN A 69 -6.41 -0.26 -4.51
C ASN A 69 -6.84 -1.69 -4.17
N MET A 70 -6.29 -2.20 -3.07
CA MET A 70 -6.63 -3.52 -2.51
C MET A 70 -7.26 -3.37 -1.12
N LYS A 71 -7.83 -2.22 -0.80
CA LYS A 71 -8.45 -1.97 0.50
C LYS A 71 -9.56 -2.98 0.77
N GLU A 72 -9.70 -3.38 2.03
CA GLU A 72 -10.74 -4.31 2.47
C GLU A 72 -10.68 -5.65 1.73
N ASN A 73 -9.54 -6.29 1.82
CA ASN A 73 -9.33 -7.66 1.37
C ASN A 73 -8.75 -8.48 2.54
N GLN A 74 -8.08 -9.57 2.25
CA GLN A 74 -7.55 -10.48 3.27
C GLN A 74 -6.05 -10.73 3.09
N LEU A 75 -5.33 -9.73 2.61
CA LEU A 75 -3.89 -9.85 2.38
C LEU A 75 -3.15 -10.02 3.70
N THR A 76 -2.24 -11.00 3.76
CA THR A 76 -1.37 -11.22 4.92
C THR A 76 0.06 -10.79 4.65
N SER A 77 0.43 -10.64 3.38
CA SER A 77 1.77 -10.22 2.95
C SER A 77 1.72 -9.61 1.56
N LEU A 78 2.81 -8.99 1.15
CA LEU A 78 2.99 -8.53 -0.23
C LEU A 78 3.83 -9.55 -0.99
N PRO A 79 3.70 -9.61 -2.34
CA PRO A 79 4.47 -10.57 -3.12
C PRO A 79 5.97 -10.27 -3.06
N LEU A 80 6.80 -11.30 -3.25
CA LEU A 80 8.24 -11.15 -3.18
C LEU A 80 8.82 -10.20 -4.24
N ASP A 81 8.10 -10.02 -5.35
CA ASP A 81 8.53 -9.12 -6.42
C ASP A 81 7.94 -7.71 -6.31
N VAL A 82 7.44 -7.33 -5.14
CA VAL A 82 6.88 -5.99 -4.92
C VAL A 82 7.85 -4.88 -5.34
N GLY A 83 9.15 -5.11 -5.19
CA GLY A 83 10.17 -4.13 -5.57
C GLY A 83 10.23 -3.81 -7.06
N THR A 84 9.52 -4.56 -7.90
CA THR A 84 9.47 -4.30 -9.34
C THR A 84 8.39 -3.28 -9.72
N TRP A 85 7.56 -2.84 -8.77
CA TRP A 85 6.47 -1.89 -9.03
C TRP A 85 6.99 -0.45 -9.09
N LEU A 86 7.89 -0.18 -10.00
CA LEU A 86 8.67 1.07 -10.04
C LEU A 86 7.85 2.31 -10.37
N ASN A 87 6.71 2.15 -11.03
CA ASN A 87 5.87 3.26 -11.44
C ASN A 87 4.66 3.49 -10.51
N MET A 88 4.55 2.69 -9.46
CA MET A 88 3.44 2.82 -8.50
C MET A 88 3.51 4.16 -7.81
N VAL A 89 2.41 4.92 -7.88
CA VAL A 89 2.27 6.25 -7.27
C VAL A 89 1.34 6.18 -6.05
N GLU A 90 0.24 5.45 -6.17
CA GLU A 90 -0.71 5.29 -5.08
C GLU A 90 -0.96 3.81 -4.80
N LEU A 91 -0.70 3.40 -3.56
CA LEU A 91 -0.91 2.02 -3.11
C LEU A 91 -1.77 2.05 -1.86
N ASN A 92 -3.00 1.53 -1.99
CA ASN A 92 -3.92 1.43 -0.87
C ASN A 92 -4.08 -0.02 -0.45
N LEU A 93 -3.57 -0.34 0.74
CA LEU A 93 -3.62 -1.67 1.33
C LEU A 93 -4.36 -1.64 2.67
N GLY A 94 -5.18 -0.62 2.88
CA GLY A 94 -5.94 -0.47 4.13
C GLY A 94 -6.89 -1.63 4.38
N THR A 95 -7.14 -1.89 5.65
CA THR A 95 -8.09 -2.93 6.09
C THR A 95 -7.77 -4.30 5.46
N ASN A 96 -6.59 -4.78 5.78
CA ASN A 96 -6.11 -6.11 5.44
C ASN A 96 -5.53 -6.74 6.72
N GLN A 97 -4.68 -7.72 6.59
CA GLN A 97 -4.09 -8.45 7.72
C GLN A 97 -2.56 -8.48 7.62
N LEU A 98 -1.97 -7.41 7.09
CA LEU A 98 -0.53 -7.33 6.92
C LEU A 98 0.15 -7.22 8.29
N SER A 99 1.08 -8.11 8.58
CA SER A 99 1.82 -8.12 9.83
C SER A 99 3.19 -7.46 9.73
N LYS A 100 3.70 -7.28 8.52
CA LYS A 100 4.97 -6.60 8.27
C LYS A 100 5.05 -6.11 6.83
N LEU A 101 5.92 -5.13 6.60
CA LEU A 101 6.27 -4.67 5.25
C LEU A 101 7.63 -5.24 4.87
N PRO A 102 7.80 -5.68 3.62
CA PRO A 102 9.11 -6.15 3.17
C PRO A 102 10.09 -4.99 3.00
N GLU A 103 11.38 -5.29 3.11
CA GLU A 103 12.42 -4.30 2.85
C GLU A 103 12.33 -3.74 1.44
N ASP A 104 11.88 -4.54 0.49
CA ASP A 104 11.78 -4.15 -0.91
C ASP A 104 10.72 -3.07 -1.17
N ILE A 105 9.93 -2.69 -0.14
CA ILE A 105 9.05 -1.53 -0.26
C ILE A 105 9.85 -0.28 -0.65
N GLN A 106 11.12 -0.22 -0.24
CA GLN A 106 12.00 0.90 -0.56
C GLN A 106 12.22 1.08 -2.07
N CYS A 107 11.96 0.06 -2.86
CA CYS A 107 12.18 0.11 -4.31
C CYS A 107 11.06 0.85 -5.06
N LEU A 108 9.95 1.14 -4.38
CA LEU A 108 8.82 1.84 -4.98
C LEU A 108 9.11 3.34 -5.07
N GLN A 109 10.09 3.68 -5.89
CA GLN A 109 10.68 5.02 -5.96
C GLN A 109 9.74 6.11 -6.47
N SER A 110 8.61 5.75 -7.06
CA SER A 110 7.61 6.71 -7.52
C SER A 110 6.46 6.90 -6.53
N LEU A 111 6.47 6.17 -5.42
CA LEU A 111 5.34 6.13 -4.50
C LEU A 111 5.14 7.47 -3.80
N GLU A 112 3.92 8.01 -3.89
CA GLU A 112 3.52 9.26 -3.26
C GLU A 112 2.49 9.05 -2.16
N VAL A 113 1.62 8.05 -2.30
CA VAL A 113 0.57 7.76 -1.33
C VAL A 113 0.64 6.29 -0.93
N LEU A 114 0.85 6.04 0.36
CA LEU A 114 0.87 4.70 0.92
C LEU A 114 -0.13 4.63 2.07
N ILE A 115 -1.18 3.86 1.89
CA ILE A 115 -2.23 3.68 2.89
C ILE A 115 -2.15 2.25 3.42
N LEU A 116 -1.88 2.14 4.71
CA LEU A 116 -1.72 0.88 5.43
C LEU A 116 -2.60 0.85 6.68
N SER A 117 -3.62 1.70 6.74
CA SER A 117 -4.50 1.77 7.89
C SER A 117 -5.20 0.44 8.15
N ASN A 118 -5.48 0.16 9.42
CA ASN A 118 -6.21 -1.02 9.84
C ASN A 118 -5.58 -2.32 9.33
N ASN A 119 -4.34 -2.52 9.73
CA ASN A 119 -3.59 -3.77 9.52
C ASN A 119 -3.03 -4.24 10.86
N LEU A 120 -2.05 -5.10 10.85
CA LEU A 120 -1.47 -5.71 12.04
C LEU A 120 0.02 -5.39 12.19
N LEU A 121 0.47 -4.27 11.65
CA LEU A 121 1.88 -3.90 11.63
C LEU A 121 2.38 -3.55 13.03
N LYS A 122 3.47 -4.19 13.45
CA LYS A 122 4.14 -3.88 14.72
C LYS A 122 5.31 -2.93 14.54
N ARG A 123 5.85 -2.85 13.34
CA ARG A 123 6.97 -1.98 13.01
C ARG A 123 6.97 -1.66 11.53
N ILE A 124 7.70 -0.62 11.18
CA ILE A 124 7.94 -0.22 9.80
C ILE A 124 9.44 -0.36 9.58
N PRO A 125 9.89 -0.93 8.45
CA PRO A 125 11.32 -1.05 8.20
C PRO A 125 11.98 0.33 8.07
N PRO A 126 13.21 0.51 8.53
CA PRO A 126 13.94 1.76 8.35
C PRO A 126 14.07 2.18 6.88
N SER A 127 14.01 1.22 5.96
CA SER A 127 14.05 1.47 4.53
C SER A 127 12.89 2.33 4.02
N ILE A 128 11.85 2.53 4.85
CA ILE A 128 10.76 3.45 4.51
C ILE A 128 11.30 4.85 4.16
N GLY A 129 12.41 5.23 4.79
CA GLY A 129 13.05 6.53 4.55
C GLY A 129 13.57 6.72 3.13
N ASN A 130 13.64 5.66 2.34
CA ASN A 130 14.08 5.74 0.94
C ASN A 130 12.96 6.09 -0.03
N LEU A 131 11.72 6.16 0.45
CA LEU A 131 10.57 6.56 -0.38
C LEU A 131 10.49 8.08 -0.48
N ARG A 132 11.44 8.66 -1.22
CA ARG A 132 11.70 10.11 -1.24
C ARG A 132 10.56 10.96 -1.77
N LYS A 133 9.65 10.38 -2.54
CA LYS A 133 8.50 11.10 -3.10
C LYS A 133 7.24 10.97 -2.27
N LEU A 134 7.30 10.25 -1.15
CA LEU A 134 6.11 9.97 -0.34
C LEU A 134 5.55 11.27 0.25
N ARG A 135 4.25 11.51 0.02
CA ARG A 135 3.50 12.67 0.50
C ARG A 135 2.51 12.29 1.59
N VAL A 136 1.94 11.09 1.52
CA VAL A 136 0.95 10.60 2.48
C VAL A 136 1.37 9.22 2.97
N LEU A 137 1.47 9.08 4.29
CA LEU A 137 1.70 7.79 4.94
C LEU A 137 0.64 7.61 6.02
N ASP A 138 -0.29 6.69 5.77
CA ASP A 138 -1.38 6.41 6.69
C ASP A 138 -1.17 5.04 7.34
N LEU A 139 -0.90 5.07 8.64
CA LEU A 139 -0.63 3.90 9.45
C LEU A 139 -1.63 3.77 10.60
N GLU A 140 -2.80 4.42 10.48
CA GLU A 140 -3.83 4.40 11.51
C GLU A 140 -4.27 2.97 11.85
N GLU A 141 -4.56 2.72 13.10
CA GLU A 141 -5.07 1.42 13.56
C GLU A 141 -4.17 0.24 13.16
N ASN A 142 -2.95 0.31 13.62
CA ASN A 142 -2.01 -0.81 13.55
C ASN A 142 -1.57 -1.14 14.99
N ARG A 143 -0.45 -1.81 15.14
CA ARG A 143 0.10 -2.20 16.43
C ARG A 143 1.53 -1.67 16.59
N LEU A 144 1.82 -0.51 15.99
CA LEU A 144 3.15 0.05 16.00
C LEU A 144 3.59 0.42 17.40
N GLU A 145 4.77 -0.07 17.78
CA GLU A 145 5.36 0.22 19.07
C GLU A 145 6.34 1.40 18.98
N GLN A 146 6.88 1.64 17.79
CA GLN A 146 7.78 2.76 17.54
C GLN A 146 7.80 3.10 16.05
N ILE A 147 8.30 4.28 15.74
CA ILE A 147 8.51 4.76 14.38
C ILE A 147 10.01 4.91 14.19
N PRO A 148 10.59 4.42 13.08
CA PRO A 148 12.03 4.52 12.88
C PRO A 148 12.47 5.97 12.68
N ASN A 149 13.71 6.27 13.09
CA ASN A 149 14.27 7.61 12.90
C ASN A 149 14.36 8.00 11.42
N GLU A 150 14.45 7.02 10.55
CA GLU A 150 14.53 7.21 9.10
C GLU A 150 13.27 7.87 8.52
N ILE A 151 12.19 7.95 9.30
CA ILE A 151 11.01 8.72 8.88
C ILE A 151 11.39 10.16 8.52
N GLY A 152 12.42 10.71 9.19
CA GLY A 152 12.88 12.06 8.94
C GLY A 152 13.46 12.31 7.55
N PHE A 153 13.74 11.25 6.80
CA PHE A 153 14.23 11.39 5.42
C PHE A 153 13.12 11.64 4.40
N LEU A 154 11.86 11.53 4.82
CA LEU A 154 10.71 11.70 3.92
C LEU A 154 10.40 13.20 3.75
N LYS A 155 11.25 13.89 3.02
CA LYS A 155 11.21 15.37 2.93
C LYS A 155 9.94 15.92 2.27
N ASP A 156 9.30 15.14 1.42
CA ASP A 156 8.07 15.56 0.76
C ASP A 156 6.81 15.17 1.53
N LEU A 157 6.96 14.53 2.69
CA LEU A 157 5.81 14.04 3.46
C LEU A 157 4.98 15.22 3.95
N GLN A 158 3.69 15.19 3.64
CA GLN A 158 2.70 16.21 4.01
C GLN A 158 1.72 15.72 5.06
N ARG A 159 1.40 14.44 5.06
CA ARG A 159 0.44 13.84 5.99
C ARG A 159 1.02 12.57 6.59
N LEU A 160 1.12 12.54 7.92
CA LEU A 160 1.53 11.36 8.66
C LEU A 160 0.45 11.01 9.67
N ILE A 161 -0.14 9.84 9.52
CA ILE A 161 -1.23 9.38 10.37
C ILE A 161 -0.78 8.12 11.08
N VAL A 162 -0.58 8.21 12.41
CA VAL A 162 -0.17 7.10 13.26
C VAL A 162 -1.10 6.94 14.45
N GLN A 163 -2.30 7.49 14.34
CA GLN A 163 -3.34 7.39 15.36
C GLN A 163 -3.71 5.93 15.62
N SER A 164 -4.10 5.63 16.86
CA SER A 164 -4.57 4.29 17.26
C SER A 164 -3.52 3.21 17.03
N ASN A 165 -2.35 3.42 17.58
CA ASN A 165 -1.27 2.46 17.63
C ASN A 165 -0.86 2.25 19.11
N GLN A 166 0.35 1.75 19.33
CA GLN A 166 0.87 1.46 20.68
C GLN A 166 2.18 2.23 20.93
N LEU A 167 2.32 3.41 20.31
CA LEU A 167 3.53 4.21 20.42
C LEU A 167 3.68 4.75 21.86
N THR A 168 4.88 4.63 22.40
CA THR A 168 5.20 5.21 23.70
C THR A 168 5.99 6.50 23.59
N SER A 169 6.60 6.74 22.43
CA SER A 169 7.34 7.96 22.11
C SER A 169 7.34 8.18 20.61
N LEU A 170 7.75 9.38 20.20
CA LEU A 170 7.96 9.72 18.79
C LEU A 170 9.43 10.06 18.59
N PRO A 171 10.03 9.68 17.44
CA PRO A 171 11.40 10.06 17.17
C PRO A 171 11.51 11.56 16.93
N ARG A 172 12.61 12.16 17.40
CA ARG A 172 12.86 13.59 17.16
C ARG A 172 12.94 13.89 15.67
N ALA A 173 13.28 12.90 14.86
CA ALA A 173 13.38 13.02 13.42
C ALA A 173 12.08 13.50 12.76
N ILE A 174 10.94 13.33 13.41
CA ILE A 174 9.68 13.90 12.90
C ILE A 174 9.80 15.41 12.72
N GLY A 175 10.59 16.07 13.55
CA GLY A 175 10.84 17.51 13.41
C GLY A 175 11.57 17.89 12.14
N HIS A 176 12.15 16.94 11.42
CA HIS A 176 12.81 17.19 10.14
C HIS A 176 11.85 17.16 8.95
N LEU A 177 10.58 16.82 9.19
CA LEU A 177 9.56 16.75 8.14
C LEU A 177 9.02 18.14 7.85
N SER A 178 9.84 18.95 7.15
CA SER A 178 9.58 20.37 6.95
C SER A 178 8.34 20.69 6.11
N ASN A 179 7.83 19.73 5.35
CA ASN A 179 6.64 19.91 4.53
C ASN A 179 5.38 19.30 5.15
N LEU A 180 5.48 18.81 6.38
CA LEU A 180 4.35 18.15 7.05
C LEU A 180 3.29 19.20 7.39
N VAL A 181 2.06 18.95 6.94
CA VAL A 181 0.91 19.83 7.20
C VAL A 181 -0.16 19.16 8.04
N PHE A 182 -0.10 17.84 8.21
CA PHE A 182 -1.05 17.09 9.03
C PHE A 182 -0.34 15.97 9.77
N LEU A 183 -0.45 15.96 11.10
CA LEU A 183 0.11 14.93 11.97
C LEU A 183 -0.98 14.44 12.91
N SER A 184 -1.33 13.15 12.84
CA SER A 184 -2.32 12.54 13.72
C SER A 184 -1.64 11.48 14.59
N ILE A 185 -1.62 11.69 15.91
CA ILE A 185 -0.94 10.83 16.87
C ILE A 185 -1.82 10.39 18.04
N GLY A 186 -3.13 10.67 17.96
CA GLY A 186 -4.07 10.31 19.02
C GLY A 186 -4.15 8.83 19.29
N GLU A 187 -4.73 8.46 20.42
CA GLU A 187 -4.98 7.06 20.79
C GLU A 187 -3.72 6.19 20.70
N ASN A 188 -2.67 6.64 21.37
CA ASN A 188 -1.43 5.91 21.57
C ASN A 188 -1.13 5.90 23.07
N ASN A 189 0.07 5.49 23.46
CA ASN A 189 0.49 5.43 24.84
C ASN A 189 1.58 6.47 25.14
N LEU A 190 1.51 7.62 24.46
CA LEU A 190 2.49 8.69 24.61
C LEU A 190 2.34 9.35 25.97
N ALA A 191 3.41 9.40 26.75
CA ALA A 191 3.42 10.06 28.04
C ALA A 191 3.89 11.52 27.94
N PHE A 192 4.75 11.79 26.98
CA PHE A 192 5.24 13.13 26.66
C PHE A 192 5.87 13.11 25.26
N LEU A 193 6.07 14.26 24.70
CA LEU A 193 6.67 14.41 23.37
C LEU A 193 8.09 14.97 23.45
#